data_2345e4b0564923a5dfcb481799b5c9ad
#
_entry.id   2345e4b0564923a5dfcb481799b5c9ad
#
_cell.length_a   1.000
_cell.length_b   1.000
_cell.length_c   1.000
_cell.angle_alpha   90.00
_cell.angle_beta   90.00
_cell.angle_gamma   90.00
#
_symmetry.space_group_name_H-M   'P 1'
#
loop_
_entity.id
_entity.type
_entity.pdbx_description
1 polymer ?
#
loop_
_entity_poly.entity_id
_entity_poly.type
_entity_poly.pdbx_seq_one_letter_code
_entity_poly.pdbx_strand_id
1 'polypeptide(L)'
;MMRTILGVLVLFALAGCVVADTAKLGVLVLDDASGEPMEGVKVRGGFTIRAGWSVVKGSPLPNECFKSTDKNGRCVVEGETNIGQAGAAVVEVPDGYYRPQFGEGCDFKHKNLFGVWQPDNLVITLRVQRVEHPIPLFVKKVGEYGHDESSEDLFTKADGVLRFDLMKGEWLPPIGRGEVADVEFRRLPREDFGEDFNGAGVKGRSYKDSMSVRFLGADNGLVEVAASWSSKLKIRNAPLDGYTSDYLCWNGPGKALKWGESYDKSRCFCFRIRTRRNERGEIVGAYYGKIYGDIRLLATVSPYVPVASVKFAYYLNPKSLDRNLEWNKQNLCDDPFYPRVKDRWQYKSFSREMAP
;
A
#
# COMPACT_ATOMS: atom_id res chain seq x y z
N MET A 1 -0.18 17.99 81.32
CA MET A 1 0.47 16.94 80.55
C MET A 1 -0.35 16.68 79.29
N MET A 2 -0.01 17.32 78.26
CA MET A 2 -0.68 17.16 76.96
C MET A 2 0.32 16.56 75.96
N ARG A 3 0.09 15.32 75.57
CA ARG A 3 0.90 14.63 74.57
C ARG A 3 0.42 15.01 73.17
N THR A 4 1.18 15.79 72.48
CA THR A 4 0.96 16.15 71.10
C THR A 4 1.39 14.97 70.24
N ILE A 5 0.46 14.32 69.54
CA ILE A 5 0.74 13.29 68.53
C ILE A 5 0.93 14.02 67.23
N LEU A 6 2.18 14.03 66.75
CA LEU A 6 2.55 14.55 65.44
C LEU A 6 2.26 13.47 64.40
N GLY A 7 1.13 13.60 63.70
CA GLY A 7 0.79 12.75 62.58
C GLY A 7 1.63 13.17 61.36
N VAL A 8 2.60 12.37 60.99
CA VAL A 8 3.33 12.53 59.72
C VAL A 8 2.42 12.00 58.61
N LEU A 9 1.81 12.92 57.90
CA LEU A 9 1.11 12.63 56.63
C LEU A 9 2.13 12.42 55.56
N VAL A 10 2.45 11.16 55.27
CA VAL A 10 3.25 10.79 54.11
C VAL A 10 2.33 10.89 52.89
N LEU A 11 2.38 12.03 52.20
CA LEU A 11 1.80 12.17 50.87
C LEU A 11 2.64 11.37 49.93
N PHE A 12 2.23 10.13 49.63
CA PHE A 12 2.67 9.43 48.43
C PHE A 12 2.10 10.20 47.23
N ALA A 13 2.92 11.06 46.66
CA ALA A 13 2.73 11.53 45.29
C ALA A 13 2.85 10.30 44.39
N LEU A 14 1.75 9.65 44.11
CA LEU A 14 1.61 8.71 43.01
C LEU A 14 1.80 9.54 41.73
N ALA A 15 3.06 9.80 41.41
CA ALA A 15 3.41 10.06 40.04
C ALA A 15 2.92 8.81 39.27
N GLY A 16 1.83 8.93 38.57
CA GLY A 16 1.28 7.85 37.75
C GLY A 16 2.29 7.51 36.64
N CYS A 17 3.29 6.72 37.01
CA CYS A 17 4.03 5.97 36.03
C CYS A 17 3.01 5.10 35.31
N VAL A 18 2.75 5.40 34.07
CA VAL A 18 1.98 4.51 33.18
C VAL A 18 2.81 3.23 33.09
N VAL A 19 2.51 2.27 33.96
CA VAL A 19 3.15 0.96 33.91
C VAL A 19 2.67 0.31 32.62
N ALA A 20 3.57 0.16 31.68
CA ALA A 20 3.31 -0.60 30.49
C ALA A 20 3.27 -2.09 30.89
N ASP A 21 2.12 -2.73 30.68
CA ASP A 21 1.98 -4.15 31.03
C ASP A 21 2.38 -5.03 29.86
N THR A 22 3.01 -6.14 30.18
CA THR A 22 3.44 -7.13 29.20
C THR A 22 2.23 -7.79 28.54
N ALA A 23 2.24 -7.82 27.22
CA ALA A 23 1.29 -8.55 26.40
C ALA A 23 2.00 -9.69 25.68
N LYS A 24 1.27 -10.78 25.43
CA LYS A 24 1.75 -11.95 24.70
C LYS A 24 0.92 -12.17 23.47
N LEU A 25 1.59 -12.33 22.33
CA LEU A 25 0.94 -12.58 21.05
C LEU A 25 1.50 -13.88 20.46
N GLY A 26 0.62 -14.87 20.30
CA GLY A 26 0.92 -16.09 19.55
C GLY A 26 1.00 -15.77 18.06
N VAL A 27 1.97 -16.37 17.38
CA VAL A 27 2.13 -16.26 15.94
C VAL A 27 2.22 -17.65 15.35
N LEU A 28 1.42 -17.91 14.30
CA LEU A 28 1.49 -19.11 13.49
C LEU A 28 1.93 -18.70 12.08
N VAL A 29 3.00 -19.31 11.58
CA VAL A 29 3.48 -19.08 10.21
C VAL A 29 3.25 -20.31 9.37
N LEU A 30 2.57 -20.11 8.23
CA LEU A 30 2.21 -21.17 7.29
C LEU A 30 2.76 -20.89 5.89
N ASP A 31 3.15 -21.93 5.18
CA ASP A 31 3.29 -21.91 3.73
C ASP A 31 1.91 -21.62 3.11
N ASP A 32 1.83 -20.66 2.24
CA ASP A 32 0.53 -20.23 1.69
C ASP A 32 -0.11 -21.27 0.77
N ALA A 33 0.71 -22.00 0.03
CA ALA A 33 0.23 -22.96 -0.97
C ALA A 33 -0.20 -24.29 -0.32
N SER A 34 0.60 -24.84 0.59
CA SER A 34 0.31 -26.11 1.25
C SER A 34 -0.51 -25.95 2.53
N GLY A 35 -0.46 -24.79 3.17
CA GLY A 35 -1.01 -24.58 4.51
C GLY A 35 -0.18 -25.22 5.63
N GLU A 36 0.97 -25.78 5.32
CA GLU A 36 1.83 -26.44 6.29
C GLU A 36 2.56 -25.44 7.18
N PRO A 37 2.80 -25.79 8.47
CA PRO A 37 3.59 -24.99 9.38
C PRO A 37 5.03 -24.80 8.90
N MET A 38 5.58 -23.61 9.09
CA MET A 38 6.95 -23.28 8.71
C MET A 38 7.85 -23.11 9.93
N GLU A 39 8.86 -23.97 10.06
CA GLU A 39 9.90 -23.89 11.09
C GLU A 39 10.99 -22.86 10.72
N GLY A 40 11.60 -22.26 11.73
CA GLY A 40 12.78 -21.40 11.58
C GLY A 40 12.52 -20.02 11.01
N VAL A 41 11.27 -19.66 10.75
CA VAL A 41 10.91 -18.33 10.25
C VAL A 41 11.08 -17.28 11.34
N LYS A 42 11.87 -16.25 11.08
CA LYS A 42 12.11 -15.19 12.05
C LYS A 42 10.97 -14.16 12.00
N VAL A 43 10.35 -13.99 13.15
CA VAL A 43 9.21 -13.08 13.37
C VAL A 43 9.64 -11.93 14.25
N ARG A 44 9.24 -10.71 13.88
CA ARG A 44 9.33 -9.51 14.70
C ARG A 44 7.96 -9.24 15.31
N GLY A 45 7.88 -9.19 16.64
CA GLY A 45 6.75 -8.64 17.38
C GLY A 45 6.93 -7.15 17.61
N GLY A 46 5.87 -6.38 17.47
CA GLY A 46 5.83 -4.95 17.77
C GLY A 46 4.67 -4.64 18.71
N PHE A 47 4.93 -3.88 19.76
CA PHE A 47 3.95 -3.49 20.77
C PHE A 47 3.95 -1.98 20.91
N THR A 48 2.76 -1.37 20.98
CA THR A 48 2.63 0.08 20.94
C THR A 48 2.54 0.64 22.36
N ILE A 49 3.44 1.58 22.68
CA ILE A 49 3.38 2.39 23.90
C ILE A 49 3.07 3.82 23.49
N ARG A 50 1.95 4.39 23.99
CA ARG A 50 1.69 5.83 23.92
C ARG A 50 2.38 6.51 25.07
N ALA A 51 3.31 7.42 24.77
CA ALA A 51 3.89 8.31 25.74
C ALA A 51 2.81 9.24 26.34
N GLY A 52 2.84 9.46 27.65
CA GLY A 52 1.94 10.39 28.33
C GLY A 52 2.13 11.83 27.86
N TRP A 53 1.27 12.74 28.31
CA TRP A 53 1.14 14.15 27.89
C TRP A 53 2.42 15.00 27.97
N SER A 54 3.47 14.55 28.62
CA SER A 54 4.72 15.30 28.82
C SER A 54 5.83 15.06 27.80
N VAL A 55 5.67 14.10 26.91
CA VAL A 55 6.64 13.87 25.83
C VAL A 55 5.96 14.28 24.53
N VAL A 56 6.41 15.38 23.95
CA VAL A 56 6.13 15.90 22.62
C VAL A 56 5.10 15.08 21.86
N LYS A 57 4.00 15.67 21.38
CA LYS A 57 3.00 15.03 20.51
C LYS A 57 3.71 14.03 19.57
N GLY A 58 3.95 12.82 20.04
CA GLY A 58 4.92 11.90 19.49
C GLY A 58 4.27 10.63 19.00
N SER A 59 4.80 10.14 17.92
CA SER A 59 4.54 8.81 17.41
C SER A 59 4.72 7.77 18.55
N PRO A 60 3.89 6.73 18.58
CA PRO A 60 4.07 5.64 19.53
C PRO A 60 5.48 5.02 19.35
N LEU A 61 6.16 4.79 20.47
CA LEU A 61 7.46 4.10 20.46
C LEU A 61 7.22 2.61 20.26
N PRO A 62 7.82 1.98 19.26
CA PRO A 62 7.74 0.55 19.10
C PRO A 62 8.60 -0.17 20.17
N ASN A 63 8.01 -1.10 20.88
CA ASN A 63 8.74 -2.09 21.67
C ASN A 63 8.78 -3.36 20.84
N GLU A 64 9.97 -3.78 20.42
CA GLU A 64 10.17 -4.85 19.43
C GLU A 64 10.87 -6.05 20.05
N CYS A 65 10.42 -7.23 19.69
CA CYS A 65 11.09 -8.48 20.00
C CYS A 65 11.18 -9.37 18.77
N PHE A 66 12.14 -10.31 18.78
CA PHE A 66 12.37 -11.23 17.66
C PHE A 66 12.35 -12.67 18.18
N LYS A 67 11.65 -13.53 17.45
CA LYS A 67 11.55 -14.98 17.75
C LYS A 67 11.55 -15.76 16.45
N SER A 68 12.06 -17.00 16.50
CA SER A 68 11.90 -17.95 15.39
C SER A 68 10.78 -18.93 15.69
N THR A 69 10.09 -19.38 14.66
CA THR A 69 9.05 -20.40 14.77
C THR A 69 9.63 -21.79 15.05
N ASP A 70 8.89 -22.57 15.80
CA ASP A 70 9.17 -23.98 16.08
C ASP A 70 8.72 -24.89 14.91
N LYS A 71 8.89 -26.22 15.07
CA LYS A 71 8.46 -27.24 14.11
C LYS A 71 6.96 -27.22 13.77
N ASN A 72 6.13 -26.63 14.61
CA ASN A 72 4.70 -26.45 14.39
C ASN A 72 4.39 -25.07 13.79
N GLY A 73 5.38 -24.34 13.32
CA GLY A 73 5.24 -22.99 12.76
C GLY A 73 4.88 -21.93 13.81
N ARG A 74 5.06 -22.17 15.10
CA ARG A 74 4.59 -21.30 16.18
C ARG A 74 5.73 -20.61 16.90
N CYS A 75 5.47 -19.37 17.30
CA CYS A 75 6.27 -18.66 18.29
C CYS A 75 5.37 -17.76 19.14
N VAL A 76 5.88 -17.28 20.26
CA VAL A 76 5.22 -16.27 21.10
C VAL A 76 6.14 -15.06 21.18
N VAL A 77 5.62 -13.92 20.75
CA VAL A 77 6.27 -12.62 20.90
C VAL A 77 5.68 -11.89 22.11
N GLU A 78 6.54 -11.25 22.89
CA GLU A 78 6.16 -10.57 24.12
C GLU A 78 6.72 -9.15 24.12
N GLY A 79 5.97 -8.22 24.67
CA GLY A 79 6.38 -6.83 24.80
C GLY A 79 5.40 -6.01 25.61
N GLU A 80 5.78 -4.78 25.89
CA GLU A 80 5.00 -3.89 26.71
C GLU A 80 4.05 -3.06 25.84
N THR A 81 2.80 -2.92 26.27
CA THR A 81 1.83 -2.01 25.65
C THR A 81 0.93 -1.39 26.72
N ASN A 82 0.67 -0.10 26.60
CA ASN A 82 -0.27 0.58 27.49
C ASN A 82 -1.64 0.84 26.85
N ILE A 83 -1.78 0.57 25.57
CA ILE A 83 -3.02 0.77 24.80
C ILE A 83 -3.57 -0.53 24.19
N GLY A 84 -2.93 -1.68 24.46
CA GLY A 84 -3.40 -2.96 23.99
C GLY A 84 -3.21 -3.20 22.48
N GLN A 85 -2.31 -2.48 21.83
CA GLN A 85 -2.02 -2.69 20.41
C GLN A 85 -0.72 -3.45 20.22
N ALA A 86 -0.78 -4.51 19.44
CA ALA A 86 0.35 -5.34 19.07
C ALA A 86 0.24 -5.81 17.62
N GLY A 87 1.34 -6.31 17.09
CA GLY A 87 1.38 -6.93 15.77
C GLY A 87 2.63 -7.78 15.60
N ALA A 88 2.63 -8.60 14.56
CA ALA A 88 3.82 -9.34 14.18
C ALA A 88 4.03 -9.32 12.67
N ALA A 89 5.28 -9.40 12.26
CA ALA A 89 5.69 -9.47 10.87
C ALA A 89 6.81 -10.48 10.69
N VAL A 90 6.82 -11.17 9.56
CA VAL A 90 7.96 -11.99 9.16
C VAL A 90 9.10 -11.08 8.71
N VAL A 91 10.30 -11.30 9.26
CA VAL A 91 11.49 -10.49 8.91
C VAL A 91 12.56 -11.28 8.18
N GLU A 92 12.62 -12.59 8.40
CA GLU A 92 13.48 -13.49 7.63
C GLU A 92 12.69 -14.76 7.30
N VAL A 93 12.85 -15.24 6.09
CA VAL A 93 12.24 -16.47 5.57
C VAL A 93 13.33 -17.41 5.08
N PRO A 94 13.08 -18.73 5.03
CA PRO A 94 13.96 -19.69 4.35
C PRO A 94 14.16 -19.32 2.88
N ASP A 95 15.25 -19.83 2.29
CA ASP A 95 15.49 -19.68 0.87
C ASP A 95 14.34 -20.24 0.03
N GLY A 96 14.04 -19.58 -1.07
CA GLY A 96 12.92 -19.96 -1.94
C GLY A 96 11.56 -19.40 -1.53
N TYR A 97 11.50 -18.48 -0.55
CA TYR A 97 10.27 -17.81 -0.15
C TYR A 97 10.36 -16.29 -0.29
N TYR A 98 9.22 -15.66 -0.56
CA TYR A 98 9.10 -14.21 -0.49
C TYR A 98 8.97 -13.75 0.94
N ARG A 99 9.80 -12.78 1.33
CA ARG A 99 9.60 -12.07 2.59
C ARG A 99 8.34 -11.19 2.47
N PRO A 100 7.33 -11.38 3.34
CA PRO A 100 6.17 -10.50 3.37
C PRO A 100 6.57 -9.07 3.73
N GLN A 101 5.99 -8.09 3.04
CA GLN A 101 6.31 -6.68 3.26
C GLN A 101 5.66 -6.13 4.52
N PHE A 102 4.49 -6.63 4.88
CA PHE A 102 3.70 -6.17 6.01
C PHE A 102 3.42 -7.29 7.01
N GLY A 103 3.19 -6.89 8.26
CA GLY A 103 2.74 -7.75 9.33
C GLY A 103 1.22 -7.74 9.50
N GLU A 104 0.75 -8.50 10.48
CA GLU A 104 -0.62 -8.42 10.99
C GLU A 104 -0.62 -7.70 12.33
N GLY A 105 -1.65 -6.87 12.52
CA GLY A 105 -1.92 -6.19 13.79
C GLY A 105 -3.11 -6.81 14.50
N CYS A 106 -3.16 -6.62 15.79
CA CYS A 106 -4.28 -6.99 16.64
C CYS A 106 -4.43 -6.01 17.79
N ASP A 107 -5.66 -5.94 18.31
CA ASP A 107 -5.99 -5.16 19.50
C ASP A 107 -6.43 -6.09 20.62
N PHE A 108 -5.77 -5.96 21.77
CA PHE A 108 -6.25 -6.56 23.02
C PHE A 108 -7.41 -5.71 23.55
N LYS A 109 -8.43 -6.35 24.07
CA LYS A 109 -9.69 -5.66 24.42
C LYS A 109 -9.63 -4.98 25.79
N HIS A 110 -9.07 -5.66 26.79
CA HIS A 110 -9.01 -5.20 28.17
C HIS A 110 -7.92 -5.95 28.95
N LYS A 111 -7.65 -5.54 30.15
CA LYS A 111 -6.81 -6.27 31.11
C LYS A 111 -7.70 -7.05 32.09
N ASN A 112 -7.22 -8.21 32.51
CA ASN A 112 -7.82 -8.94 33.60
C ASN A 112 -7.44 -8.32 34.96
N LEU A 113 -7.93 -8.88 36.05
CA LEU A 113 -7.64 -8.42 37.43
C LEU A 113 -6.17 -8.47 37.82
N PHE A 114 -5.36 -9.24 37.10
CA PHE A 114 -3.92 -9.38 37.31
C PHE A 114 -3.08 -8.48 36.37
N GLY A 115 -3.71 -7.58 35.64
CA GLY A 115 -3.02 -6.69 34.71
C GLY A 115 -2.60 -7.31 33.38
N VAL A 116 -3.01 -8.55 33.10
CA VAL A 116 -2.68 -9.25 31.85
C VAL A 116 -3.67 -8.89 30.76
N TRP A 117 -3.15 -8.53 29.61
CA TRP A 117 -3.95 -8.19 28.44
C TRP A 117 -4.74 -9.39 27.90
N GLN A 118 -6.00 -9.14 27.52
CA GLN A 118 -6.95 -10.16 27.09
C GLN A 118 -7.41 -9.93 25.65
N PRO A 119 -7.60 -11.02 24.88
CA PRO A 119 -7.36 -12.42 25.24
C PRO A 119 -5.87 -12.74 25.32
N ASP A 120 -5.42 -13.46 26.33
CA ASP A 120 -4.02 -13.87 26.56
C ASP A 120 -3.54 -14.97 25.58
N ASN A 121 -4.45 -15.60 24.87
CA ASN A 121 -4.19 -16.64 23.89
C ASN A 121 -4.41 -16.17 22.44
N LEU A 122 -4.35 -14.87 22.21
CA LEU A 122 -4.53 -14.32 20.85
C LEU A 122 -3.43 -14.85 19.91
N VAL A 123 -3.85 -15.42 18.80
CA VAL A 123 -2.95 -15.93 17.76
C VAL A 123 -3.26 -15.27 16.43
N ILE A 124 -2.24 -14.74 15.79
CA ILE A 124 -2.32 -14.28 14.41
C ILE A 124 -1.64 -15.28 13.48
N THR A 125 -2.17 -15.42 12.29
CA THR A 125 -1.61 -16.30 11.26
C THR A 125 -0.93 -15.46 10.18
N LEU A 126 0.35 -15.72 9.98
CA LEU A 126 1.13 -15.13 8.89
C LEU A 126 1.33 -16.18 7.80
N ARG A 127 1.10 -15.78 6.55
CA ARG A 127 1.33 -16.66 5.40
C ARG A 127 2.54 -16.21 4.63
N VAL A 128 3.35 -17.16 4.20
CA VAL A 128 4.58 -16.94 3.44
C VAL A 128 4.47 -17.66 2.13
N GLN A 129 4.70 -16.94 1.05
CA GLN A 129 4.55 -17.44 -0.30
C GLN A 129 5.88 -17.95 -0.86
N ARG A 130 5.87 -19.16 -1.42
CA ARG A 130 7.02 -19.73 -2.11
C ARG A 130 7.31 -19.00 -3.41
N VAL A 131 8.59 -18.85 -3.73
CA VAL A 131 9.05 -18.44 -5.06
C VAL A 131 8.96 -19.65 -6.00
N GLU A 132 8.27 -19.51 -7.13
CA GLU A 132 8.06 -20.63 -8.07
C GLU A 132 8.76 -20.42 -9.40
N HIS A 133 8.33 -19.39 -10.14
CA HIS A 133 8.80 -19.12 -11.50
C HIS A 133 9.11 -17.64 -11.71
N PRO A 134 10.02 -17.06 -10.92
CA PRO A 134 10.29 -15.62 -10.98
C PRO A 134 10.98 -15.24 -12.30
N ILE A 135 10.47 -14.18 -12.93
CA ILE A 135 10.95 -13.67 -14.22
C ILE A 135 11.30 -12.19 -14.13
N PRO A 136 12.14 -11.68 -15.03
CA PRO A 136 12.33 -10.24 -15.19
C PRO A 136 11.04 -9.59 -15.70
N LEU A 137 10.68 -8.42 -15.15
CA LEU A 137 9.51 -7.65 -15.56
C LEU A 137 9.92 -6.20 -15.85
N PHE A 138 9.16 -5.51 -16.69
CA PHE A 138 9.17 -4.05 -16.70
C PHE A 138 8.47 -3.56 -15.42
N VAL A 139 9.17 -2.78 -14.61
CA VAL A 139 8.62 -2.24 -13.37
C VAL A 139 8.80 -0.73 -13.37
N LYS A 140 7.70 0.01 -13.33
CA LYS A 140 7.74 1.46 -13.37
C LYS A 140 6.75 2.10 -12.42
N LYS A 141 7.18 3.23 -11.85
CA LYS A 141 6.38 4.11 -11.02
C LYS A 141 6.14 5.41 -11.77
N VAL A 142 4.87 5.77 -11.93
CA VAL A 142 4.43 6.97 -12.66
C VAL A 142 3.83 7.95 -11.67
N GLY A 143 4.25 9.22 -11.75
CA GLY A 143 3.59 10.32 -11.05
C GLY A 143 4.02 10.52 -9.59
N GLU A 144 5.20 10.10 -9.14
CA GLU A 144 5.65 10.36 -7.77
C GLU A 144 7.02 11.04 -7.70
N TYR A 145 7.09 12.05 -6.81
CA TYR A 145 8.25 12.73 -6.22
C TYR A 145 9.09 13.70 -7.06
N GLY A 146 9.00 14.92 -6.63
CA GLY A 146 9.84 16.07 -6.86
C GLY A 146 8.96 17.31 -6.72
N HIS A 147 9.18 18.10 -5.70
CA HIS A 147 8.42 19.32 -5.46
C HIS A 147 8.54 20.35 -6.59
N ASP A 148 9.41 20.12 -7.58
CA ASP A 148 9.77 21.14 -8.56
C ASP A 148 9.29 20.88 -10.00
N GLU A 149 8.95 19.64 -10.38
CA GLU A 149 8.52 19.34 -11.76
C GLU A 149 7.11 18.72 -11.87
N SER A 150 6.52 18.26 -10.77
CA SER A 150 5.15 17.75 -10.74
C SER A 150 4.07 18.84 -10.61
N SER A 151 4.47 20.09 -10.51
CA SER A 151 3.57 21.25 -10.50
C SER A 151 2.99 21.59 -11.89
N GLU A 152 3.50 20.94 -12.93
CA GLU A 152 2.93 21.11 -14.25
C GLU A 152 1.69 20.22 -14.43
N ASP A 153 0.58 20.83 -14.72
CA ASP A 153 -0.65 20.14 -15.10
C ASP A 153 -0.45 19.46 -16.47
N LEU A 154 -0.05 18.18 -16.44
CA LEU A 154 0.15 17.40 -17.67
C LEU A 154 -1.13 17.34 -18.50
N PHE A 155 -2.31 17.35 -17.85
CA PHE A 155 -3.57 17.36 -18.57
C PHE A 155 -3.80 18.65 -19.35
N THR A 156 -3.40 19.80 -18.81
CA THR A 156 -3.48 21.07 -19.54
C THR A 156 -2.59 21.06 -20.79
N LYS A 157 -1.37 20.51 -20.68
CA LYS A 157 -0.47 20.38 -21.84
C LYS A 157 -0.98 19.42 -22.91
N ALA A 158 -1.84 18.48 -22.55
CA ALA A 158 -2.37 17.43 -23.41
C ALA A 158 -3.88 17.57 -23.68
N ASP A 159 -4.42 18.78 -23.61
CA ASP A 159 -5.84 19.07 -23.85
C ASP A 159 -6.80 18.15 -23.07
N GLY A 160 -6.46 17.86 -21.83
CA GLY A 160 -7.25 17.03 -20.91
C GLY A 160 -7.16 15.53 -21.14
N VAL A 161 -6.30 15.06 -22.06
CA VAL A 161 -6.15 13.64 -22.39
C VAL A 161 -4.69 13.24 -22.43
N LEU A 162 -4.31 12.36 -21.49
CA LEU A 162 -2.98 11.75 -21.44
C LEU A 162 -3.05 10.31 -21.96
N ARG A 163 -2.07 9.89 -22.74
CA ARG A 163 -1.93 8.51 -23.18
C ARG A 163 -0.57 7.96 -22.80
N PHE A 164 -0.54 6.71 -22.39
CA PHE A 164 0.67 6.07 -21.88
C PHE A 164 0.96 4.75 -22.60
N ASP A 165 2.21 4.57 -22.98
CA ASP A 165 2.76 3.33 -23.53
C ASP A 165 3.36 2.51 -22.39
N LEU A 166 2.67 1.46 -21.97
CA LEU A 166 3.08 0.62 -20.84
C LEU A 166 4.32 -0.21 -21.15
N MET A 167 4.58 -0.55 -22.42
CA MET A 167 5.78 -1.29 -22.81
C MET A 167 7.03 -0.39 -22.81
N LYS A 168 6.91 0.85 -23.25
CA LYS A 168 8.00 1.83 -23.18
C LYS A 168 8.11 2.53 -21.84
N GLY A 169 7.03 2.54 -21.06
CA GLY A 169 6.97 3.27 -19.82
C GLY A 169 6.99 4.79 -20.01
N GLU A 170 6.37 5.29 -21.09
CA GLU A 170 6.43 6.69 -21.48
C GLU A 170 5.04 7.23 -21.87
N TRP A 171 4.80 8.51 -21.55
CA TRP A 171 3.66 9.24 -22.12
C TRP A 171 3.83 9.38 -23.64
N LEU A 172 2.72 9.44 -24.35
CA LEU A 172 2.74 9.76 -25.76
C LEU A 172 3.01 11.27 -25.97
N PRO A 173 3.40 11.70 -27.18
CA PRO A 173 3.48 13.11 -27.52
C PRO A 173 2.16 13.85 -27.22
N PRO A 174 2.20 15.12 -26.80
CA PRO A 174 3.39 15.99 -26.72
C PRO A 174 4.19 15.86 -25.42
N ILE A 175 3.80 15.01 -24.47
CA ILE A 175 4.39 14.92 -23.12
C ILE A 175 5.66 14.08 -23.12
N GLY A 176 5.64 12.96 -23.80
CA GLY A 176 6.75 11.98 -23.81
C GLY A 176 7.00 11.42 -25.19
N ARG A 177 7.67 10.25 -25.24
CA ARG A 177 8.12 9.58 -26.47
C ARG A 177 7.50 8.20 -26.67
N GLY A 178 6.39 7.93 -25.96
CA GLY A 178 5.60 6.71 -26.17
C GLY A 178 5.07 6.63 -27.60
N GLU A 179 4.87 5.43 -28.11
CA GLU A 179 4.46 5.18 -29.50
C GLU A 179 3.09 4.56 -29.59
N VAL A 180 2.76 3.67 -28.65
CA VAL A 180 1.49 2.95 -28.66
C VAL A 180 0.69 3.32 -27.41
N ALA A 181 -0.51 3.83 -27.63
CA ALA A 181 -1.41 4.15 -26.53
C ALA A 181 -2.02 2.85 -25.98
N ASP A 182 -1.54 2.39 -24.84
CA ASP A 182 -2.11 1.23 -24.12
C ASP A 182 -3.21 1.68 -23.18
N VAL A 183 -3.04 2.84 -22.53
CA VAL A 183 -4.01 3.40 -21.59
C VAL A 183 -4.20 4.90 -21.83
N GLU A 184 -5.45 5.35 -21.79
CA GLU A 184 -5.85 6.74 -21.85
C GLU A 184 -6.39 7.20 -20.50
N PHE A 185 -5.91 8.35 -20.05
CA PHE A 185 -6.41 9.07 -18.89
C PHE A 185 -7.06 10.35 -19.36
N ARG A 186 -8.35 10.51 -19.10
CA ARG A 186 -9.11 11.68 -19.50
C ARG A 186 -9.63 12.40 -18.28
N ARG A 187 -9.22 13.65 -18.09
CA ARG A 187 -9.79 14.50 -17.06
C ARG A 187 -11.24 14.83 -17.43
N LEU A 188 -12.14 14.61 -16.49
CA LEU A 188 -13.55 14.97 -16.64
C LEU A 188 -13.79 16.40 -16.15
N PRO A 189 -14.88 17.04 -16.57
CA PRO A 189 -15.26 18.34 -16.05
C PRO A 189 -15.29 18.32 -14.52
N ARG A 190 -14.73 19.37 -13.93
CA ARG A 190 -14.70 19.55 -12.48
C ARG A 190 -16.11 19.84 -11.97
N GLU A 191 -16.53 19.12 -10.93
CA GLU A 191 -17.78 19.39 -10.23
C GLU A 191 -17.52 20.45 -9.14
N ASP A 192 -18.28 21.55 -9.14
CA ASP A 192 -18.21 22.62 -8.14
C ASP A 192 -19.34 22.43 -7.12
N PHE A 193 -18.99 22.25 -5.85
CA PHE A 193 -19.92 22.07 -4.73
C PHE A 193 -20.21 23.38 -3.98
N GLY A 194 -19.74 24.53 -4.51
CA GLY A 194 -19.95 25.84 -3.91
C GLY A 194 -18.98 26.17 -2.75
N GLU A 195 -19.31 27.20 -2.00
CA GLU A 195 -18.56 27.58 -0.82
C GLU A 195 -18.86 26.63 0.31
N ASP A 196 -17.90 25.80 0.65
CA ASP A 196 -18.02 24.86 1.75
C ASP A 196 -16.87 24.99 2.74
N PHE A 197 -17.10 24.52 3.97
CA PHE A 197 -16.08 24.43 4.99
C PHE A 197 -15.22 23.20 4.70
N ASN A 198 -14.01 23.41 4.21
CA ASN A 198 -13.03 22.34 4.38
C ASN A 198 -12.89 22.13 5.89
N GLY A 199 -12.87 20.91 6.39
CA GLY A 199 -12.90 20.57 7.81
C GLY A 199 -11.86 21.26 8.71
N ALA A 200 -11.11 22.23 8.20
CA ALA A 200 -10.15 23.10 8.87
C ALA A 200 -10.72 24.51 9.16
N GLY A 201 -12.01 24.78 8.86
CA GLY A 201 -12.65 26.08 9.15
C GLY A 201 -12.24 27.20 8.18
N VAL A 202 -11.58 26.90 7.07
CA VAL A 202 -11.21 27.88 6.05
C VAL A 202 -12.30 27.91 4.99
N LYS A 203 -12.92 29.09 4.76
CA LYS A 203 -13.84 29.30 3.66
C LYS A 203 -13.13 29.11 2.32
N GLY A 204 -13.60 28.19 1.50
CA GLY A 204 -13.08 27.96 0.16
C GLY A 204 -14.09 27.16 -0.66
N ARG A 205 -14.02 27.31 -1.99
CA ARG A 205 -14.81 26.49 -2.89
C ARG A 205 -14.34 25.05 -2.85
N SER A 206 -15.29 24.14 -2.76
CA SER A 206 -15.03 22.69 -2.78
C SER A 206 -15.27 22.14 -4.17
N TYR A 207 -14.30 21.41 -4.68
CA TYR A 207 -14.32 20.82 -6.01
C TYR A 207 -14.08 19.32 -5.94
N LYS A 208 -14.77 18.59 -6.81
CA LYS A 208 -14.45 17.20 -7.09
C LYS A 208 -13.83 17.09 -8.47
N ASP A 209 -12.63 16.59 -8.51
CA ASP A 209 -11.94 16.21 -9.73
C ASP A 209 -12.19 14.73 -10.02
N SER A 210 -12.43 14.42 -11.29
CA SER A 210 -12.64 13.06 -11.74
C SER A 210 -11.83 12.79 -13.01
N MET A 211 -11.43 11.53 -13.18
CA MET A 211 -10.65 11.07 -14.31
C MET A 211 -11.13 9.70 -14.75
N SER A 212 -11.48 9.56 -16.03
CA SER A 212 -11.67 8.25 -16.62
C SER A 212 -10.32 7.65 -17.03
N VAL A 213 -10.14 6.38 -16.77
CA VAL A 213 -9.02 5.55 -17.19
C VAL A 213 -9.57 4.52 -18.17
N ARG A 214 -9.03 4.45 -19.39
CA ARG A 214 -9.46 3.50 -20.40
C ARG A 214 -8.28 2.74 -20.99
N PHE A 215 -8.33 1.43 -20.94
CA PHE A 215 -7.42 0.56 -21.66
C PHE A 215 -7.87 0.44 -23.11
N LEU A 216 -7.01 0.83 -24.03
CA LEU A 216 -7.35 0.96 -25.43
C LEU A 216 -7.18 -0.36 -26.19
N GLY A 217 -8.10 -0.60 -27.12
CA GLY A 217 -8.16 -1.83 -27.91
C GLY A 217 -9.15 -2.86 -27.39
N ALA A 218 -9.62 -3.70 -28.28
CA ALA A 218 -10.57 -4.76 -27.94
C ALA A 218 -9.95 -5.76 -26.96
N ASP A 219 -10.74 -6.23 -26.00
CA ASP A 219 -10.34 -7.21 -24.99
C ASP A 219 -9.20 -6.77 -24.03
N ASN A 220 -8.76 -5.52 -24.12
CA ASN A 220 -7.83 -4.93 -23.15
C ASN A 220 -8.58 -4.40 -21.92
N GLY A 221 -7.91 -4.34 -20.78
CA GLY A 221 -8.56 -3.80 -19.59
C GLY A 221 -7.87 -4.11 -18.29
N LEU A 222 -8.57 -3.77 -17.22
CA LEU A 222 -8.26 -4.06 -15.82
C LEU A 222 -9.21 -5.10 -15.25
N VAL A 223 -8.70 -5.90 -14.32
CA VAL A 223 -9.50 -6.73 -13.41
C VAL A 223 -8.98 -6.56 -12.00
N GLU A 224 -9.87 -6.26 -11.06
CA GLU A 224 -9.51 -6.21 -9.65
C GLU A 224 -9.27 -7.62 -9.13
N VAL A 225 -8.20 -7.80 -8.38
CA VAL A 225 -7.81 -9.10 -7.81
C VAL A 225 -7.71 -9.01 -6.29
N ALA A 226 -7.97 -10.12 -5.62
CA ALA A 226 -8.05 -10.20 -4.16
C ALA A 226 -6.70 -10.06 -3.41
N ALA A 227 -5.64 -9.65 -4.09
CA ALA A 227 -4.34 -9.39 -3.47
C ALA A 227 -4.17 -7.90 -3.25
N SER A 228 -4.24 -7.44 -2.02
CA SER A 228 -4.08 -6.03 -1.67
C SER A 228 -2.61 -5.64 -1.47
N TRP A 229 -2.32 -4.33 -1.49
CA TRP A 229 -1.01 -3.80 -1.12
C TRP A 229 -0.56 -4.26 0.28
N SER A 230 -1.51 -4.35 1.21
CA SER A 230 -1.28 -4.90 2.54
C SER A 230 -1.23 -6.43 2.57
N SER A 231 -1.60 -7.11 1.47
CA SER A 231 -1.52 -8.56 1.38
C SER A 231 -0.07 -9.02 1.39
N LYS A 232 0.18 -10.08 2.10
CA LYS A 232 1.47 -10.77 2.16
C LYS A 232 1.70 -11.65 0.93
N LEU A 233 0.66 -11.84 0.14
CA LEU A 233 0.68 -12.70 -1.03
C LEU A 233 0.90 -11.86 -2.27
N LYS A 234 1.76 -12.34 -3.14
CA LYS A 234 2.06 -11.71 -4.43
C LYS A 234 1.14 -12.27 -5.50
N ILE A 235 0.68 -11.41 -6.40
CA ILE A 235 -0.02 -11.84 -7.60
C ILE A 235 0.98 -12.53 -8.51
N ARG A 236 0.85 -13.86 -8.68
CA ARG A 236 1.74 -14.66 -9.53
C ARG A 236 1.30 -14.69 -10.98
N ASN A 237 -0.02 -14.85 -11.20
CA ASN A 237 -0.56 -14.99 -12.53
C ASN A 237 -1.72 -14.03 -12.77
N ALA A 238 -1.76 -13.41 -13.93
CA ALA A 238 -2.91 -12.65 -14.37
C ALA A 238 -4.11 -13.59 -14.64
N PRO A 239 -5.35 -13.18 -14.31
CA PRO A 239 -6.57 -13.91 -14.68
C PRO A 239 -6.68 -14.12 -16.21
N LEU A 240 -7.46 -15.10 -16.63
CA LEU A 240 -7.74 -15.34 -18.05
C LEU A 240 -8.73 -14.32 -18.61
N ASP A 241 -9.73 -13.92 -17.82
CA ASP A 241 -10.85 -13.09 -18.21
C ASP A 241 -11.25 -12.09 -17.11
N GLY A 242 -12.40 -11.47 -17.26
CA GLY A 242 -12.92 -10.50 -16.31
C GLY A 242 -12.39 -9.07 -16.52
N TYR A 243 -11.62 -8.81 -17.59
CA TYR A 243 -11.05 -7.50 -17.86
C TYR A 243 -12.11 -6.52 -18.37
N THR A 244 -12.16 -5.34 -17.76
CA THR A 244 -13.02 -4.21 -18.15
C THR A 244 -12.15 -3.06 -18.66
N SER A 245 -12.57 -2.43 -19.75
CA SER A 245 -11.77 -1.37 -20.38
C SER A 245 -11.71 -0.08 -19.58
N ASP A 246 -12.73 0.21 -18.78
CA ASP A 246 -12.94 1.51 -18.17
C ASP A 246 -12.88 1.45 -16.64
N TYR A 247 -12.25 2.49 -16.06
CA TYR A 247 -12.14 2.69 -14.63
C TYR A 247 -12.28 4.18 -14.30
N LEU A 248 -12.88 4.53 -13.16
CA LEU A 248 -13.09 5.92 -12.75
C LEU A 248 -12.33 6.22 -11.47
N CYS A 249 -11.47 7.24 -11.53
CA CYS A 249 -10.82 7.82 -10.36
C CYS A 249 -11.45 9.17 -10.02
N TRP A 250 -11.53 9.50 -8.73
CA TRP A 250 -11.99 10.79 -8.28
C TRP A 250 -11.34 11.20 -6.96
N ASN A 251 -11.29 12.52 -6.73
CA ASN A 251 -10.79 13.14 -5.51
C ASN A 251 -11.60 14.40 -5.22
N GLY A 252 -12.12 14.56 -4.00
CA GLY A 252 -12.90 15.71 -3.60
C GLY A 252 -14.06 15.38 -2.66
N PRO A 253 -15.02 16.28 -2.49
CA PRO A 253 -16.20 16.04 -1.68
C PRO A 253 -17.01 14.87 -2.23
N GLY A 254 -17.36 13.94 -1.35
CA GLY A 254 -18.28 12.84 -1.62
C GLY A 254 -19.69 13.14 -1.13
N LYS A 255 -20.50 12.08 -0.96
CA LYS A 255 -21.81 12.18 -0.33
C LYS A 255 -21.67 12.75 1.08
N ALA A 256 -22.57 13.68 1.45
CA ALA A 256 -22.59 14.42 2.70
C ALA A 256 -21.36 15.36 2.91
N LEU A 257 -20.79 15.88 1.81
CA LEU A 257 -19.69 16.88 1.80
C LEU A 257 -18.44 16.47 2.58
N LYS A 258 -18.28 15.19 2.84
CA LYS A 258 -17.04 14.66 3.41
C LYS A 258 -16.02 14.50 2.29
N TRP A 259 -14.81 15.03 2.54
CA TRP A 259 -13.69 14.84 1.64
C TRP A 259 -13.35 13.35 1.50
N GLY A 260 -13.10 12.91 0.29
CA GLY A 260 -12.75 11.52 -0.02
C GLY A 260 -12.03 11.39 -1.34
N GLU A 261 -11.63 10.20 -1.64
CA GLU A 261 -11.02 9.83 -2.92
C GLU A 261 -11.40 8.38 -3.28
N SER A 262 -11.37 8.07 -4.57
CA SER A 262 -11.56 6.69 -5.04
C SER A 262 -10.38 5.78 -4.73
N TYR A 263 -9.22 6.39 -4.46
CA TYR A 263 -7.98 5.66 -4.20
C TYR A 263 -8.07 4.78 -2.97
N ASP A 264 -7.79 3.51 -3.16
CA ASP A 264 -7.64 2.53 -2.08
C ASP A 264 -6.30 1.82 -2.21
N LYS A 265 -5.38 2.13 -1.28
CA LYS A 265 -4.05 1.53 -1.23
C LYS A 265 -4.05 0.00 -1.10
N SER A 266 -5.17 -0.59 -0.65
CA SER A 266 -5.33 -2.03 -0.51
C SER A 266 -5.79 -2.71 -1.81
N ARG A 267 -6.20 -1.95 -2.81
CA ARG A 267 -6.66 -2.47 -4.09
C ARG A 267 -5.50 -2.92 -4.96
N CYS A 268 -5.68 -4.00 -5.67
CA CYS A 268 -4.74 -4.52 -6.65
C CYS A 268 -5.46 -4.88 -7.94
N PHE A 269 -4.78 -4.66 -9.06
CA PHE A 269 -5.30 -5.01 -10.36
C PHE A 269 -4.32 -5.88 -11.14
N CYS A 270 -4.89 -6.77 -11.99
CA CYS A 270 -4.20 -7.22 -13.18
C CYS A 270 -4.71 -6.45 -14.40
N PHE A 271 -3.84 -6.28 -15.39
CA PHE A 271 -4.24 -5.68 -16.67
C PHE A 271 -3.78 -6.51 -17.85
N ARG A 272 -4.47 -6.35 -18.96
CA ARG A 272 -4.17 -6.97 -20.26
C ARG A 272 -4.15 -5.88 -21.33
N ILE A 273 -3.13 -5.90 -22.18
CA ILE A 273 -2.93 -4.92 -23.25
C ILE A 273 -2.53 -5.58 -24.55
N ARG A 274 -2.71 -4.86 -25.67
CA ARG A 274 -2.32 -5.26 -27.03
C ARG A 274 -2.84 -6.65 -27.40
N THR A 275 -4.09 -6.94 -27.02
CA THR A 275 -4.74 -8.21 -27.32
C THR A 275 -5.01 -8.34 -28.81
N ARG A 276 -4.67 -9.49 -29.38
CA ARG A 276 -4.94 -9.85 -30.78
C ARG A 276 -5.67 -11.18 -30.80
N ARG A 277 -6.72 -11.27 -31.62
CA ARG A 277 -7.45 -12.50 -31.89
C ARG A 277 -7.22 -13.00 -33.30
N ASN A 278 -7.28 -14.31 -33.49
CA ASN A 278 -7.36 -14.93 -34.81
C ASN A 278 -8.82 -14.93 -35.31
N GLU A 279 -9.02 -15.44 -36.52
CA GLU A 279 -10.33 -15.56 -37.14
C GLU A 279 -11.33 -16.44 -36.36
N ARG A 280 -10.82 -17.32 -35.52
CA ARG A 280 -11.64 -18.19 -34.63
C ARG A 280 -11.99 -17.51 -33.31
N GLY A 281 -11.58 -16.28 -33.10
CA GLY A 281 -11.80 -15.55 -31.87
C GLY A 281 -10.87 -15.90 -30.72
N GLU A 282 -9.85 -16.74 -30.94
CA GLU A 282 -8.87 -17.13 -29.92
C GLU A 282 -7.81 -16.02 -29.74
N ILE A 283 -7.40 -15.76 -28.50
CA ILE A 283 -6.34 -14.79 -28.23
C ILE A 283 -5.00 -15.39 -28.67
N VAL A 284 -4.37 -14.77 -29.65
CA VAL A 284 -3.06 -15.17 -30.23
C VAL A 284 -1.94 -14.21 -29.87
N GLY A 285 -2.23 -13.16 -29.13
CA GLY A 285 -1.27 -12.21 -28.60
C GLY A 285 -1.90 -11.35 -27.54
N ALA A 286 -1.23 -11.15 -26.43
CA ALA A 286 -1.58 -10.22 -25.36
C ALA A 286 -0.39 -10.08 -24.41
N TYR A 287 -0.29 -8.96 -23.72
CA TYR A 287 0.65 -8.77 -22.63
C TYR A 287 -0.10 -8.54 -21.32
N TYR A 288 0.44 -9.06 -20.25
CA TYR A 288 -0.19 -9.04 -18.95
C TYR A 288 0.68 -8.31 -17.93
N GLY A 289 0.04 -7.59 -17.06
CA GLY A 289 0.71 -6.89 -15.98
C GLY A 289 -0.14 -6.81 -14.72
N LYS A 290 0.44 -6.21 -13.68
CA LYS A 290 -0.25 -5.95 -12.41
C LYS A 290 0.04 -4.54 -11.90
N ILE A 291 -0.89 -4.01 -11.13
CA ILE A 291 -0.76 -2.75 -10.38
C ILE A 291 -0.98 -3.10 -8.91
N TYR A 292 0.02 -2.83 -8.06
CA TYR A 292 -0.15 -2.86 -6.61
C TYR A 292 -0.52 -1.48 -6.10
N GLY A 293 -1.56 -1.42 -5.24
CA GLY A 293 -2.27 -0.21 -4.93
C GLY A 293 -3.22 0.17 -6.08
N ASP A 294 -3.72 1.36 -6.05
CA ASP A 294 -4.71 1.87 -7.00
C ASP A 294 -4.07 2.85 -7.98
N ILE A 295 -4.80 3.16 -9.05
CA ILE A 295 -4.52 4.32 -9.90
C ILE A 295 -5.10 5.54 -9.18
N ARG A 296 -4.25 6.52 -8.87
CA ARG A 296 -4.64 7.70 -8.10
C ARG A 296 -4.65 8.95 -8.95
N LEU A 297 -5.75 9.69 -8.87
CA LEU A 297 -5.81 11.07 -9.31
C LEU A 297 -5.31 11.96 -8.17
N LEU A 298 -4.20 12.64 -8.38
CA LEU A 298 -3.72 13.69 -7.49
C LEU A 298 -4.23 15.02 -8.02
N ALA A 299 -5.09 15.68 -7.26
CA ALA A 299 -5.59 17.00 -7.59
C ALA A 299 -5.25 17.98 -6.46
N THR A 300 -4.73 19.14 -6.81
CA THR A 300 -4.53 20.20 -5.83
C THR A 300 -5.83 20.96 -5.63
N VAL A 301 -6.16 21.23 -4.37
CA VAL A 301 -7.35 21.99 -3.96
C VAL A 301 -7.20 23.49 -4.23
N SER A 302 -6.07 23.92 -4.80
CA SER A 302 -5.84 25.34 -5.05
C SER A 302 -6.88 25.88 -6.07
N PRO A 303 -7.68 26.86 -5.71
CA PRO A 303 -8.60 27.49 -6.64
C PRO A 303 -7.87 28.27 -7.76
N TYR A 304 -6.59 28.57 -7.54
CA TYR A 304 -5.80 29.42 -8.44
C TYR A 304 -5.02 28.64 -9.50
N VAL A 305 -4.63 27.39 -9.18
CA VAL A 305 -3.89 26.53 -10.13
C VAL A 305 -4.37 25.09 -9.94
N PRO A 306 -5.36 24.67 -10.72
CA PRO A 306 -5.85 23.31 -10.66
C PRO A 306 -4.86 22.34 -11.31
N VAL A 307 -3.86 21.91 -10.57
CA VAL A 307 -2.91 20.88 -11.04
C VAL A 307 -3.52 19.51 -10.79
N ALA A 308 -3.60 18.71 -11.84
CA ALA A 308 -3.97 17.31 -11.74
C ALA A 308 -2.87 16.42 -12.31
N SER A 309 -2.55 15.35 -11.60
CA SER A 309 -1.59 14.36 -12.05
C SER A 309 -2.08 12.93 -11.77
N VAL A 310 -1.51 11.98 -12.50
CA VAL A 310 -1.81 10.55 -12.35
C VAL A 310 -0.66 9.86 -11.65
N LYS A 311 -1.00 9.01 -10.66
CA LYS A 311 -0.03 8.20 -9.95
C LYS A 311 -0.43 6.73 -10.00
N PHE A 312 0.49 5.86 -10.40
CA PHE A 312 0.37 4.40 -10.30
C PHE A 312 1.75 3.73 -10.41
N ALA A 313 1.81 2.47 -10.01
CA ALA A 313 3.00 1.66 -10.17
C ALA A 313 2.62 0.31 -10.78
N TYR A 314 3.34 -0.13 -11.80
CA TYR A 314 2.99 -1.35 -12.50
C TYR A 314 4.18 -2.28 -12.74
N TYR A 315 3.85 -3.55 -12.93
CA TYR A 315 4.73 -4.61 -13.38
C TYR A 315 4.14 -5.19 -14.66
N LEU A 316 4.93 -5.34 -15.69
CA LEU A 316 4.49 -5.85 -16.99
C LEU A 316 5.41 -6.97 -17.46
N ASN A 317 4.82 -8.11 -17.81
CA ASN A 317 5.54 -9.20 -18.43
C ASN A 317 5.80 -8.88 -19.92
N PRO A 318 7.09 -8.85 -20.37
CA PRO A 318 7.42 -8.55 -21.76
C PRO A 318 7.07 -9.68 -22.73
N LYS A 319 6.78 -10.88 -22.24
CA LYS A 319 6.50 -12.06 -23.05
C LYS A 319 5.01 -12.17 -23.39
N SER A 320 4.71 -12.15 -24.68
CA SER A 320 3.33 -12.29 -25.14
C SER A 320 2.73 -13.64 -24.73
N LEU A 321 1.45 -13.62 -24.35
CA LEU A 321 0.65 -14.75 -23.88
C LEU A 321 1.10 -15.39 -22.55
N ASP A 322 2.18 -14.90 -21.96
CA ASP A 322 2.64 -15.36 -20.66
C ASP A 322 1.99 -14.51 -19.55
N ARG A 323 1.19 -15.16 -18.74
CA ARG A 323 0.45 -14.53 -17.63
C ARG A 323 1.24 -14.49 -16.33
N ASN A 324 2.49 -15.01 -16.32
CA ASN A 324 3.35 -14.99 -15.15
C ASN A 324 3.72 -13.55 -14.77
N LEU A 325 3.47 -13.19 -13.54
CA LEU A 325 3.73 -11.86 -12.96
C LEU A 325 4.63 -11.94 -11.71
N GLU A 326 5.32 -13.07 -11.55
CA GLU A 326 6.22 -13.30 -10.45
C GLU A 326 7.59 -12.65 -10.73
N TRP A 327 7.89 -11.58 -10.01
CA TRP A 327 9.08 -10.76 -10.27
C TRP A 327 10.33 -11.30 -9.55
N ASN A 328 11.41 -11.47 -10.29
CA ASN A 328 12.72 -11.93 -9.80
C ASN A 328 13.63 -10.78 -9.29
N LYS A 329 13.09 -9.56 -9.14
CA LYS A 329 13.80 -8.31 -8.78
C LYS A 329 14.63 -7.71 -9.92
N GLN A 330 14.74 -8.36 -11.07
CA GLN A 330 15.36 -7.79 -12.24
C GLN A 330 14.35 -6.90 -12.99
N ASN A 331 14.61 -5.60 -12.98
CA ASN A 331 13.81 -4.62 -13.71
C ASN A 331 14.35 -4.45 -15.14
N LEU A 332 13.47 -4.61 -16.12
CA LEU A 332 13.78 -4.41 -17.52
C LEU A 332 13.59 -2.96 -17.98
N CYS A 333 13.10 -2.09 -17.10
CA CYS A 333 12.94 -0.67 -17.41
C CYS A 333 14.25 0.08 -17.08
N ASP A 334 14.84 0.72 -18.08
CA ASP A 334 16.06 1.52 -17.90
C ASP A 334 15.85 2.73 -16.98
N ASP A 335 14.64 3.30 -17.01
CA ASP A 335 14.25 4.41 -16.18
C ASP A 335 12.94 4.06 -15.44
N PRO A 336 13.03 3.51 -14.21
CA PRO A 336 11.87 3.01 -13.49
C PRO A 336 10.97 4.11 -12.93
N PHE A 337 11.34 5.39 -13.08
CA PHE A 337 10.55 6.53 -12.60
C PHE A 337 10.07 7.42 -13.72
N TYR A 338 8.89 7.99 -13.54
CA TYR A 338 8.40 9.08 -14.34
C TYR A 338 7.60 10.07 -13.47
N PRO A 339 7.91 11.36 -13.47
CA PRO A 339 9.05 12.00 -14.15
C PRO A 339 10.41 11.46 -13.66
N ARG A 340 11.46 11.64 -14.45
CA ARG A 340 12.80 11.14 -14.12
C ARG A 340 13.28 11.74 -12.81
N VAL A 341 13.69 10.87 -11.90
CA VAL A 341 14.15 11.29 -10.56
C VAL A 341 15.65 11.56 -10.61
N LYS A 342 16.04 12.76 -10.23
CA LYS A 342 17.47 13.17 -10.20
C LYS A 342 18.21 12.58 -8.99
N ASP A 343 17.49 12.18 -7.93
CA ASP A 343 18.09 11.75 -6.66
C ASP A 343 18.17 10.24 -6.48
N ARG A 344 19.39 9.73 -6.32
CA ARG A 344 19.66 8.29 -6.11
C ARG A 344 19.03 7.71 -4.84
N TRP A 345 18.70 8.51 -3.83
CA TRP A 345 18.07 8.01 -2.61
C TRP A 345 16.63 7.58 -2.85
N GLN A 346 15.90 8.25 -3.73
CA GLN A 346 14.53 7.88 -4.12
C GLN A 346 14.52 6.55 -4.88
N TYR A 347 15.55 6.29 -5.70
CA TYR A 347 15.72 5.00 -6.35
C TYR A 347 15.91 3.86 -5.34
N LYS A 348 16.67 4.09 -4.27
CA LYS A 348 16.85 3.10 -3.19
C LYS A 348 15.56 2.87 -2.41
N SER A 349 14.75 3.91 -2.18
CA SER A 349 13.42 3.80 -1.55
C SER A 349 12.48 2.97 -2.44
N PHE A 350 12.42 3.30 -3.74
CA PHE A 350 11.64 2.56 -4.71
C PHE A 350 11.98 1.06 -4.72
N SER A 351 13.26 0.72 -4.78
CA SER A 351 13.68 -0.69 -4.79
C SER A 351 13.32 -1.44 -3.51
N ARG A 352 13.16 -0.74 -2.38
CA ARG A 352 12.66 -1.32 -1.12
C ARG A 352 11.13 -1.47 -1.12
N GLU A 353 10.42 -0.47 -1.60
CA GLU A 353 8.95 -0.47 -1.64
C GLU A 353 8.40 -1.48 -2.66
N MET A 354 9.10 -1.62 -3.78
CA MET A 354 8.73 -2.54 -4.86
C MET A 354 9.38 -3.93 -4.72
N ALA A 355 10.25 -4.10 -3.73
CA ALA A 355 10.86 -5.40 -3.47
C ALA A 355 9.80 -6.45 -3.09
N PRO A 356 9.91 -7.66 -3.56
CA PRO A 356 9.05 -8.75 -3.14
C PRO A 356 9.26 -9.09 -1.67
#